data_9cd80b41b4cd3ab7ab85d1ab6a6af295
#
_entry.id   9cd80b41b4cd3ab7ab85d1ab6a6af295
#
_cell.length_a   1.000
_cell.length_b   1.000
_cell.length_c   1.000
_cell.angle_alpha   90.00
_cell.angle_beta   90.00
_cell.angle_gamma   90.00
#
_symmetry.space_group_name_H-M   'P 1'
#
loop_
_entity.id
_entity.type
_entity.pdbx_description
1 polymer ?
#
loop_
_entity_poly.entity_id
_entity_poly.type
_entity_poly.pdbx_seq_one_letter_code
_entity_poly.pdbx_strand_id
1 'polypeptide(L)'
;MKFDLTQTHDVDGAYQSVDWSKIRKKYKDPGTIYCFDVLNNKFEAGYLIKLACFRHLRDLQRQDSPDFPYHYDVKEENIALKLAKIIPDIDEEKFVSLMDFEKFILSQLNAWKDKRGERRFTEAHISLGRGQGKTQIAAIQMCKAFIVDTLKYTNKDFMVSANTSDQTSKLFGYISKMIKAIIKIEPFKTLAKNSDLQIQANQIIQKVTNNRILRLSYEADKYDSTHNVLAIYDEAGALTDFNRISDITDGQGQVVPYHQFIKISSAYPDPTGPFHQEEKAMQSIMEQDFKREGDNMLCCVWAQDDLSETYKPETWAKSNPLINLSAEEKDRRTKNLINQRDQALLTNTLHKFQNKTLNLWLKQATTSFLKLQDVESAIDDNFQIDGREVYIGLDYSMFSDNTAIGFVYPYQDENGKSKWHLAEHSFIPWQQAGSLQTKEKQDGIAYNEYPQYCTITAHPKGIINPEQIYRWLLDYVEEHNLKVIFFGYDRFGSYQVKNITESLNTNTNWLIQDIAQRTSELANPTKFLQECFATGKITRFNDPIMEKALLNASIKEDKIGIQVDKDKATLKIDVVDALIDAMYKAMDHFEDYGLTNDKSTEVDRMTEDQVLDWFKNPESGLL
;
A
#
# COMPACT_ATOMS: atom_id res chain seq x y z
N MET A 1 -30.31 -14.14 -16.47
CA MET A 1 -29.96 -12.71 -16.43
C MET A 1 -28.48 -12.64 -16.09
N LYS A 2 -27.69 -11.83 -16.80
CA LYS A 2 -26.26 -11.58 -16.54
C LYS A 2 -26.13 -10.17 -15.98
N PHE A 3 -25.28 -9.98 -14.99
CA PHE A 3 -25.01 -8.68 -14.37
C PHE A 3 -23.58 -8.25 -14.65
N ASP A 4 -23.40 -6.98 -15.02
CA ASP A 4 -22.13 -6.30 -15.10
C ASP A 4 -22.24 -5.02 -14.26
N LEU A 5 -21.57 -5.01 -13.12
CA LEU A 5 -21.62 -3.92 -12.15
C LEU A 5 -20.36 -3.03 -12.19
N THR A 6 -19.43 -3.30 -13.11
CA THR A 6 -18.13 -2.61 -13.18
C THR A 6 -18.23 -1.10 -13.41
N GLN A 7 -19.36 -0.62 -13.96
CA GLN A 7 -19.59 0.81 -14.22
C GLN A 7 -20.55 1.45 -13.23
N THR A 8 -21.52 0.68 -12.73
CA THR A 8 -22.59 1.23 -11.87
C THR A 8 -22.29 1.05 -10.39
N HIS A 9 -21.55 0.00 -10.03
CA HIS A 9 -21.35 -0.45 -8.65
C HIS A 9 -22.65 -0.61 -7.84
N ASP A 10 -23.81 -0.78 -8.53
CA ASP A 10 -25.13 -0.87 -7.92
C ASP A 10 -25.53 -2.32 -7.63
N VAL A 11 -24.97 -2.89 -6.58
CA VAL A 11 -25.30 -4.25 -6.14
C VAL A 11 -26.72 -4.30 -5.53
N ASP A 12 -27.18 -3.23 -4.92
CA ASP A 12 -28.51 -3.16 -4.29
C ASP A 12 -29.61 -3.19 -5.36
N GLY A 13 -29.47 -2.41 -6.44
CA GLY A 13 -30.39 -2.44 -7.60
C GLY A 13 -30.36 -3.80 -8.32
N ALA A 14 -29.18 -4.39 -8.49
CA ALA A 14 -29.06 -5.73 -9.06
C ALA A 14 -29.78 -6.79 -8.20
N TYR A 15 -29.61 -6.73 -6.89
CA TYR A 15 -30.30 -7.62 -5.95
C TYR A 15 -31.83 -7.49 -6.02
N GLN A 16 -32.35 -6.26 -6.05
CA GLN A 16 -33.80 -5.98 -6.12
C GLN A 16 -34.43 -6.45 -7.43
N SER A 17 -33.66 -6.51 -8.52
CA SER A 17 -34.14 -6.92 -9.85
C SER A 17 -34.33 -8.45 -9.99
N VAL A 18 -33.97 -9.25 -8.98
CA VAL A 18 -34.00 -10.72 -9.03
C VAL A 18 -35.08 -11.30 -8.11
N ASP A 19 -35.83 -12.29 -8.60
CA ASP A 19 -36.73 -13.08 -7.74
C ASP A 19 -35.97 -14.10 -6.90
N TRP A 20 -35.95 -13.90 -5.60
CA TRP A 20 -35.31 -14.73 -4.60
C TRP A 20 -36.24 -15.72 -3.90
N SER A 21 -37.51 -15.79 -4.26
CA SER A 21 -38.55 -16.57 -3.56
C SER A 21 -38.19 -18.05 -3.42
N LYS A 22 -37.65 -18.66 -4.48
CA LYS A 22 -37.22 -20.07 -4.49
C LYS A 22 -36.03 -20.31 -3.54
N ILE A 23 -35.02 -19.41 -3.56
CA ILE A 23 -33.85 -19.53 -2.70
C ILE A 23 -34.24 -19.33 -1.24
N ARG A 24 -35.03 -18.31 -0.92
CA ARG A 24 -35.55 -18.05 0.44
C ARG A 24 -36.37 -19.23 0.99
N LYS A 25 -37.12 -19.94 0.13
CA LYS A 25 -37.88 -21.12 0.54
C LYS A 25 -36.98 -22.31 0.83
N LYS A 26 -35.95 -22.55 -0.02
CA LYS A 26 -35.08 -23.72 0.02
C LYS A 26 -34.00 -23.63 1.11
N TYR A 27 -33.37 -22.47 1.27
CA TYR A 27 -32.22 -22.27 2.15
C TYR A 27 -32.59 -21.45 3.38
N LYS A 28 -32.38 -22.05 4.55
CA LYS A 28 -32.64 -21.47 5.89
C LYS A 28 -31.39 -21.55 6.77
N ASP A 29 -30.28 -21.84 6.18
CA ASP A 29 -28.98 -21.91 6.83
C ASP A 29 -28.45 -20.53 7.21
N PRO A 30 -27.63 -20.42 8.26
CA PRO A 30 -27.11 -19.16 8.75
C PRO A 30 -26.32 -18.35 7.70
N GLY A 31 -25.54 -19.02 6.85
CA GLY A 31 -24.76 -18.36 5.81
C GLY A 31 -25.63 -17.66 4.76
N THR A 32 -26.69 -18.36 4.28
CA THR A 32 -27.64 -17.78 3.32
C THR A 32 -28.52 -16.69 3.95
N ILE A 33 -28.95 -16.88 5.21
CA ILE A 33 -29.72 -15.87 5.95
C ILE A 33 -28.91 -14.58 6.10
N TYR A 34 -27.62 -14.68 6.47
CA TYR A 34 -26.72 -13.53 6.56
C TYR A 34 -26.68 -12.73 5.26
N CYS A 35 -26.55 -13.40 4.10
CA CYS A 35 -26.55 -12.72 2.81
C CYS A 35 -27.84 -11.92 2.56
N PHE A 36 -28.98 -12.50 2.87
CA PHE A 36 -30.25 -11.78 2.77
C PHE A 36 -30.36 -10.61 3.74
N ASP A 37 -29.88 -10.75 4.96
CA ASP A 37 -29.90 -9.70 5.97
C ASP A 37 -29.00 -8.52 5.56
N VAL A 38 -27.81 -8.79 5.01
CA VAL A 38 -26.89 -7.78 4.46
C VAL A 38 -27.54 -7.03 3.29
N LEU A 39 -28.05 -7.76 2.29
CA LEU A 39 -28.62 -7.15 1.08
C LEU A 39 -29.99 -6.49 1.30
N ASN A 40 -30.66 -6.78 2.41
CA ASN A 40 -31.83 -6.04 2.87
C ASN A 40 -31.49 -4.89 3.82
N ASN A 41 -30.19 -4.53 3.94
CA ASN A 41 -29.71 -3.45 4.80
C ASN A 41 -30.08 -3.60 6.30
N LYS A 42 -30.19 -4.84 6.79
CA LYS A 42 -30.35 -5.10 8.23
C LYS A 42 -29.07 -4.84 9.01
N PHE A 43 -27.92 -4.99 8.35
CA PHE A 43 -26.60 -4.66 8.86
C PHE A 43 -25.95 -3.58 7.99
N GLU A 44 -25.22 -2.65 8.60
CA GLU A 44 -24.32 -1.78 7.87
C GLU A 44 -23.20 -2.62 7.25
N ALA A 45 -23.12 -2.63 5.92
CA ALA A 45 -22.19 -3.46 5.16
C ALA A 45 -21.59 -2.66 4.01
N GLY A 46 -20.27 -2.80 3.81
CA GLY A 46 -19.54 -2.20 2.70
C GLY A 46 -19.83 -2.92 1.38
N TYR A 47 -19.46 -2.27 0.29
CA TYR A 47 -19.72 -2.72 -1.07
C TYR A 47 -19.19 -4.13 -1.34
N LEU A 48 -17.93 -4.44 -0.94
CA LEU A 48 -17.29 -5.72 -1.23
C LEU A 48 -17.98 -6.90 -0.54
N ILE A 49 -18.46 -6.74 0.70
CA ILE A 49 -19.19 -7.82 1.36
C ILE A 49 -20.61 -7.98 0.79
N LYS A 50 -21.25 -6.88 0.35
CA LYS A 50 -22.52 -6.96 -0.40
C LYS A 50 -22.36 -7.74 -1.70
N LEU A 51 -21.26 -7.51 -2.44
CA LEU A 51 -20.90 -8.29 -3.64
C LEU A 51 -20.71 -9.78 -3.32
N ALA A 52 -19.99 -10.12 -2.26
CA ALA A 52 -19.78 -11.50 -1.84
C ALA A 52 -21.11 -12.19 -1.48
N CYS A 53 -22.01 -11.50 -0.78
CA CYS A 53 -23.35 -11.98 -0.47
C CYS A 53 -24.20 -12.17 -1.74
N PHE A 54 -24.16 -11.21 -2.65
CA PHE A 54 -24.86 -11.28 -3.94
C PHE A 54 -24.36 -12.47 -4.77
N ARG A 55 -23.02 -12.64 -4.87
CA ARG A 55 -22.40 -13.79 -5.53
C ARG A 55 -22.91 -15.11 -4.94
N HIS A 56 -22.93 -15.26 -3.61
CA HIS A 56 -23.44 -16.47 -2.97
C HIS A 56 -24.88 -16.79 -3.38
N LEU A 57 -25.78 -15.80 -3.32
CA LEU A 57 -27.18 -15.98 -3.70
C LEU A 57 -27.34 -16.32 -5.20
N ARG A 58 -26.56 -15.69 -6.06
CA ARG A 58 -26.51 -16.00 -7.51
C ARG A 58 -26.01 -17.41 -7.76
N ASP A 59 -24.98 -17.86 -7.03
CA ASP A 59 -24.44 -19.20 -7.14
C ASP A 59 -25.45 -20.26 -6.67
N LEU A 60 -26.24 -19.97 -5.64
CA LEU A 60 -27.38 -20.84 -5.24
C LEU A 60 -28.43 -20.99 -6.35
N GLN A 61 -28.64 -19.97 -7.19
CA GLN A 61 -29.54 -20.05 -8.35
C GLN A 61 -28.93 -20.86 -9.50
N ARG A 62 -27.59 -20.93 -9.60
CA ARG A 62 -26.86 -21.58 -10.69
C ARG A 62 -26.61 -23.07 -10.45
N GLN A 63 -26.78 -23.55 -9.24
CA GLN A 63 -26.60 -24.97 -8.94
C GLN A 63 -27.38 -25.81 -9.95
N ASP A 64 -26.81 -26.94 -10.29
CA ASP A 64 -27.36 -27.90 -11.26
C ASP A 64 -27.37 -27.40 -12.73
N SER A 65 -26.79 -26.22 -13.03
CA SER A 65 -26.57 -25.82 -14.42
C SER A 65 -25.29 -26.46 -15.00
N PRO A 66 -25.24 -26.72 -16.31
CA PRO A 66 -24.09 -27.39 -16.93
C PRO A 66 -22.76 -26.65 -16.77
N ASP A 67 -22.80 -25.34 -16.69
CA ASP A 67 -21.66 -24.42 -16.59
C ASP A 67 -21.28 -24.06 -15.14
N PHE A 68 -21.98 -24.62 -14.15
CA PHE A 68 -21.69 -24.42 -12.73
C PHE A 68 -21.63 -25.77 -11.98
N PRO A 69 -20.43 -26.40 -11.86
CA PRO A 69 -20.28 -27.77 -11.36
C PRO A 69 -20.31 -27.88 -9.83
N TYR A 70 -20.80 -26.86 -9.12
CA TYR A 70 -20.79 -26.81 -7.66
C TYR A 70 -22.20 -26.85 -7.07
N HIS A 71 -22.29 -27.40 -5.86
CA HIS A 71 -23.51 -27.39 -5.06
C HIS A 71 -23.22 -26.98 -3.62
N TYR A 72 -24.25 -26.45 -2.94
CA TYR A 72 -24.16 -26.01 -1.56
C TYR A 72 -24.72 -27.08 -0.62
N ASP A 73 -23.85 -27.67 0.20
CA ASP A 73 -24.20 -28.73 1.16
C ASP A 73 -24.37 -28.13 2.58
N VAL A 74 -25.60 -27.89 2.97
CA VAL A 74 -25.98 -27.38 4.31
C VAL A 74 -25.51 -28.31 5.43
N LYS A 75 -25.27 -29.61 5.17
CA LYS A 75 -24.78 -30.55 6.19
C LYS A 75 -23.34 -30.21 6.58
N GLU A 76 -22.50 -29.90 5.59
CA GLU A 76 -21.11 -29.49 5.81
C GLU A 76 -21.02 -28.17 6.58
N GLU A 77 -21.89 -27.18 6.27
CA GLU A 77 -22.04 -25.98 7.08
C GLU A 77 -22.36 -26.32 8.54
N ASN A 78 -23.39 -27.14 8.74
CA ASN A 78 -23.83 -27.55 10.09
C ASN A 78 -22.72 -28.25 10.89
N ILE A 79 -21.88 -29.07 10.24
CA ILE A 79 -20.73 -29.72 10.89
C ILE A 79 -19.74 -28.67 11.40
N ALA A 80 -19.37 -27.69 10.56
CA ALA A 80 -18.45 -26.63 10.93
C ALA A 80 -18.99 -25.78 12.09
N LEU A 81 -20.27 -25.38 12.01
CA LEU A 81 -20.91 -24.55 13.04
C LEU A 81 -21.13 -25.31 14.37
N LYS A 82 -21.44 -26.61 14.31
CA LYS A 82 -21.57 -27.44 15.51
C LYS A 82 -20.23 -27.64 16.22
N LEU A 83 -19.14 -27.85 15.46
CA LEU A 83 -17.81 -27.93 16.03
C LEU A 83 -17.43 -26.61 16.72
N ALA A 84 -17.69 -25.49 16.09
CA ALA A 84 -17.40 -24.17 16.68
C ALA A 84 -18.07 -23.96 18.04
N LYS A 85 -19.28 -24.48 18.25
CA LYS A 85 -20.02 -24.35 19.54
C LYS A 85 -19.38 -25.08 20.72
N ILE A 86 -18.51 -26.05 20.49
CA ILE A 86 -17.80 -26.80 21.55
C ILE A 86 -16.38 -26.30 21.76
N ILE A 87 -15.97 -25.29 21.00
CA ILE A 87 -14.66 -24.66 21.14
C ILE A 87 -14.74 -23.58 22.22
N PRO A 88 -13.82 -23.54 23.20
CA PRO A 88 -13.75 -22.45 24.15
C PRO A 88 -13.35 -21.16 23.47
N ASP A 89 -13.89 -20.06 23.93
CA ASP A 89 -13.37 -18.74 23.59
C ASP A 89 -11.91 -18.61 24.04
N ILE A 90 -11.14 -17.81 23.32
CA ILE A 90 -9.70 -17.69 23.55
C ILE A 90 -9.42 -16.83 24.78
N ASP A 91 -10.22 -15.79 24.96
CA ASP A 91 -10.05 -14.77 25.98
C ASP A 91 -11.03 -14.92 27.15
N GLU A 92 -12.13 -15.67 26.98
CA GLU A 92 -13.15 -15.87 28.00
C GLU A 92 -13.27 -17.35 28.40
N GLU A 93 -13.77 -17.62 29.61
CA GLU A 93 -14.06 -18.99 30.09
C GLU A 93 -15.40 -19.55 29.57
N LYS A 94 -15.84 -19.09 28.41
CA LYS A 94 -17.09 -19.48 27.76
C LYS A 94 -16.81 -20.21 26.44
N PHE A 95 -17.84 -20.86 25.90
CA PHE A 95 -17.79 -21.36 24.54
C PHE A 95 -17.96 -20.23 23.53
N VAL A 96 -17.32 -20.38 22.37
CA VAL A 96 -17.43 -19.41 21.26
C VAL A 96 -18.90 -19.26 20.86
N SER A 97 -19.37 -18.01 20.85
CA SER A 97 -20.63 -17.62 20.27
C SER A 97 -20.39 -16.88 18.96
N LEU A 98 -20.51 -17.58 17.85
CA LEU A 98 -20.26 -17.01 16.53
C LEU A 98 -21.32 -15.95 16.16
N MET A 99 -20.85 -14.82 15.67
CA MET A 99 -21.64 -13.81 14.97
C MET A 99 -22.08 -14.30 13.59
N ASP A 100 -23.09 -13.68 13.00
CA ASP A 100 -23.62 -14.12 11.71
C ASP A 100 -22.60 -13.98 10.55
N PHE A 101 -21.73 -12.96 10.58
CA PHE A 101 -20.64 -12.83 9.62
C PHE A 101 -19.58 -13.95 9.76
N GLU A 102 -19.28 -14.40 10.97
CA GLU A 102 -18.37 -15.52 11.23
C GLU A 102 -18.97 -16.85 10.76
N LYS A 103 -20.27 -17.04 10.99
CA LYS A 103 -21.01 -18.18 10.45
C LYS A 103 -20.96 -18.17 8.92
N PHE A 104 -21.14 -17.00 8.28
CA PHE A 104 -21.05 -16.86 6.84
C PHE A 104 -19.66 -17.27 6.32
N ILE A 105 -18.58 -16.80 6.92
CA ILE A 105 -17.21 -17.20 6.52
C ILE A 105 -17.06 -18.71 6.60
N LEU A 106 -17.40 -19.32 7.73
CA LEU A 106 -17.27 -20.78 7.91
C LEU A 106 -18.17 -21.57 6.96
N SER A 107 -19.36 -21.05 6.65
CA SER A 107 -20.26 -21.66 5.67
C SER A 107 -19.65 -21.66 4.27
N GLN A 108 -19.11 -20.51 3.83
CA GLN A 108 -18.48 -20.42 2.52
C GLN A 108 -17.28 -21.35 2.40
N LEU A 109 -16.42 -21.41 3.40
CA LEU A 109 -15.21 -22.25 3.39
C LEU A 109 -15.52 -23.76 3.35
N ASN A 110 -16.71 -24.19 3.81
CA ASN A 110 -17.00 -25.61 4.01
C ASN A 110 -18.15 -26.17 3.17
N ALA A 111 -19.20 -25.40 2.90
CA ALA A 111 -20.44 -25.91 2.33
C ALA A 111 -20.45 -26.04 0.80
N TRP A 112 -19.68 -25.22 0.09
CA TRP A 112 -19.59 -25.31 -1.36
C TRP A 112 -18.72 -26.50 -1.80
N LYS A 113 -19.28 -27.43 -2.57
CA LYS A 113 -18.64 -28.67 -3.02
C LYS A 113 -18.79 -28.88 -4.53
N ASP A 114 -17.84 -29.57 -5.13
CA ASP A 114 -17.95 -30.08 -6.48
C ASP A 114 -18.72 -31.45 -6.49
N LYS A 115 -18.88 -32.04 -7.67
CA LYS A 115 -19.56 -33.35 -7.84
C LYS A 115 -18.87 -34.50 -7.14
N ARG A 116 -17.57 -34.37 -6.79
CA ARG A 116 -16.80 -35.39 -6.06
C ARG A 116 -16.84 -35.19 -4.55
N GLY A 117 -17.48 -34.10 -4.10
CA GLY A 117 -17.52 -33.70 -2.70
C GLY A 117 -16.28 -32.91 -2.25
N GLU A 118 -15.44 -32.47 -3.19
CA GLU A 118 -14.28 -31.66 -2.90
C GLU A 118 -14.68 -30.19 -2.70
N ARG A 119 -13.86 -29.42 -1.98
CA ARG A 119 -14.14 -27.98 -1.73
C ARG A 119 -14.08 -27.18 -3.03
N ARG A 120 -15.06 -26.34 -3.26
CA ARG A 120 -15.04 -25.38 -4.35
C ARG A 120 -13.93 -24.35 -4.16
N PHE A 121 -13.88 -23.72 -2.96
CA PHE A 121 -12.94 -22.67 -2.68
C PHE A 121 -11.60 -23.26 -2.24
N THR A 122 -10.69 -23.37 -3.20
CA THR A 122 -9.30 -23.79 -2.97
C THR A 122 -8.45 -22.62 -2.44
N GLU A 123 -8.88 -21.39 -2.69
CA GLU A 123 -8.27 -20.19 -2.14
C GLU A 123 -9.32 -19.32 -1.45
N ALA A 124 -8.90 -18.61 -0.40
CA ALA A 124 -9.75 -17.67 0.29
C ALA A 124 -8.97 -16.41 0.69
N HIS A 125 -9.54 -15.25 0.34
CA HIS A 125 -9.13 -13.92 0.71
C HIS A 125 -10.12 -13.35 1.72
N ILE A 126 -9.69 -13.15 2.97
CA ILE A 126 -10.56 -12.68 4.06
C ILE A 126 -9.93 -11.46 4.71
N SER A 127 -10.59 -10.31 4.58
CA SER A 127 -10.12 -9.03 5.08
C SER A 127 -11.14 -8.36 6.00
N LEU A 128 -10.70 -8.01 7.23
CA LEU A 128 -11.51 -7.30 8.24
C LEU A 128 -10.64 -6.33 9.02
N GLY A 129 -11.25 -5.36 9.65
CA GLY A 129 -10.59 -4.47 10.60
C GLY A 129 -9.86 -5.24 11.72
N ARG A 130 -8.93 -4.59 12.38
CA ARG A 130 -8.19 -5.17 13.51
C ARG A 130 -9.12 -5.51 14.67
N GLY A 131 -8.90 -6.65 15.34
CA GLY A 131 -9.70 -7.05 16.50
C GLY A 131 -11.09 -7.62 16.18
N GLN A 132 -11.33 -8.03 14.92
CA GLN A 132 -12.59 -8.60 14.47
C GLN A 132 -12.60 -10.14 14.41
N GLY A 133 -11.80 -10.83 15.22
CA GLY A 133 -11.86 -12.30 15.36
C GLY A 133 -11.22 -13.11 14.24
N LYS A 134 -10.52 -12.50 13.27
CA LYS A 134 -9.90 -13.20 12.11
C LYS A 134 -9.11 -14.44 12.49
N THR A 135 -8.18 -14.28 13.43
CA THR A 135 -7.30 -15.37 13.87
C THR A 135 -8.08 -16.50 14.57
N GLN A 136 -9.16 -16.16 15.29
CA GLN A 136 -10.05 -17.15 15.92
C GLN A 136 -10.83 -17.96 14.88
N ILE A 137 -11.41 -17.31 13.87
CA ILE A 137 -12.13 -18.00 12.76
C ILE A 137 -11.17 -18.94 12.01
N ALA A 138 -9.96 -18.47 11.72
CA ALA A 138 -8.93 -19.28 11.07
C ALA A 138 -8.53 -20.50 11.91
N ALA A 139 -8.38 -20.33 13.22
CA ALA A 139 -8.09 -21.44 14.12
C ALA A 139 -9.25 -22.46 14.22
N ILE A 140 -10.51 -22.01 14.21
CA ILE A 140 -11.69 -22.88 14.16
C ILE A 140 -11.69 -23.69 12.86
N GLN A 141 -11.42 -23.05 11.71
CA GLN A 141 -11.34 -23.73 10.42
C GLN A 141 -10.22 -24.79 10.40
N MET A 142 -9.05 -24.46 10.96
CA MET A 142 -7.95 -25.44 11.09
C MET A 142 -8.33 -26.62 11.99
N CYS A 143 -8.98 -26.39 13.12
CA CYS A 143 -9.45 -27.46 14.00
C CYS A 143 -10.46 -28.37 13.29
N LYS A 144 -11.42 -27.79 12.54
CA LYS A 144 -12.40 -28.57 11.77
C LYS A 144 -11.71 -29.43 10.72
N ALA A 145 -10.81 -28.82 9.95
CA ALA A 145 -10.10 -29.55 8.90
C ALA A 145 -9.24 -30.67 9.47
N PHE A 146 -8.49 -30.42 10.55
CA PHE A 146 -7.59 -31.39 11.13
C PHE A 146 -8.29 -32.54 11.89
N ILE A 147 -9.40 -32.27 12.58
CA ILE A 147 -10.08 -33.28 13.40
C ILE A 147 -11.17 -34.02 12.63
N VAL A 148 -11.91 -33.32 11.76
CA VAL A 148 -13.09 -33.88 11.08
C VAL A 148 -12.75 -34.32 9.66
N ASP A 149 -12.10 -33.49 8.86
CA ASP A 149 -11.89 -33.78 7.44
C ASP A 149 -10.83 -34.85 7.22
N THR A 150 -9.90 -35.03 8.18
CA THR A 150 -8.85 -36.07 8.10
C THR A 150 -9.28 -37.46 8.48
N LEU A 151 -10.51 -37.70 8.93
CA LEU A 151 -10.96 -39.01 9.41
C LEU A 151 -10.77 -40.15 8.38
N LYS A 152 -10.61 -39.83 7.10
CA LYS A 152 -10.42 -40.82 6.00
C LYS A 152 -9.03 -40.72 5.35
N TYR A 153 -8.13 -39.90 5.88
CA TYR A 153 -6.86 -39.62 5.24
C TYR A 153 -5.67 -39.88 6.14
N THR A 154 -4.56 -40.28 5.52
CA THR A 154 -3.28 -40.50 6.19
C THR A 154 -2.20 -39.66 5.50
N ASN A 155 -1.13 -39.34 6.23
CA ASN A 155 0.04 -38.63 5.72
C ASN A 155 -0.33 -37.28 5.10
N LYS A 156 -1.09 -36.47 5.83
CA LYS A 156 -1.52 -35.13 5.40
C LYS A 156 -0.92 -34.03 6.26
N ASP A 157 -0.45 -32.99 5.57
CA ASP A 157 0.06 -31.80 6.20
C ASP A 157 -1.00 -30.69 6.26
N PHE A 158 -0.93 -29.92 7.31
CA PHE A 158 -1.65 -28.68 7.54
C PHE A 158 -0.63 -27.64 7.97
N MET A 159 -0.79 -26.41 7.55
CA MET A 159 0.20 -25.38 7.81
C MET A 159 -0.42 -24.12 8.36
N VAL A 160 0.25 -23.50 9.33
CA VAL A 160 0.00 -22.13 9.75
C VAL A 160 1.26 -21.30 9.61
N SER A 161 1.14 -20.13 9.00
CA SER A 161 2.24 -19.20 8.78
C SER A 161 1.80 -17.75 8.96
N ALA A 162 2.76 -16.88 9.15
CA ALA A 162 2.61 -15.42 9.17
C ALA A 162 3.98 -14.77 8.89
N ASN A 163 4.00 -13.44 8.77
CA ASN A 163 5.23 -12.69 8.48
C ASN A 163 6.31 -12.86 9.55
N THR A 164 5.93 -13.02 10.81
CA THR A 164 6.86 -13.19 11.93
C THR A 164 6.60 -14.48 12.71
N SER A 165 7.65 -14.99 13.37
CA SER A 165 7.55 -16.17 14.24
C SER A 165 6.56 -15.95 15.38
N ASP A 166 6.46 -14.75 15.95
CA ASP A 166 5.55 -14.42 17.04
C ASP A 166 4.09 -14.45 16.60
N GLN A 167 3.78 -13.89 15.43
CA GLN A 167 2.43 -13.94 14.84
C GLN A 167 2.01 -15.39 14.56
N THR A 168 2.91 -16.17 13.94
CA THR A 168 2.67 -17.61 13.70
C THR A 168 2.44 -18.37 15.01
N SER A 169 3.22 -18.04 16.06
CA SER A 169 3.08 -18.64 17.39
C SER A 169 1.72 -18.38 18.01
N LYS A 170 1.19 -17.17 17.82
CA LYS A 170 -0.12 -16.77 18.35
C LYS A 170 -1.23 -17.60 17.73
N LEU A 171 -1.28 -17.71 16.39
CA LEU A 171 -2.27 -18.53 15.67
C LEU A 171 -2.15 -20.01 16.06
N PHE A 172 -0.93 -20.54 16.09
CA PHE A 172 -0.69 -21.92 16.49
C PHE A 172 -1.09 -22.20 17.96
N GLY A 173 -0.86 -21.22 18.85
CA GLY A 173 -1.29 -21.27 20.25
C GLY A 173 -2.81 -21.35 20.40
N TYR A 174 -3.56 -20.60 19.58
CA TYR A 174 -5.03 -20.69 19.53
C TYR A 174 -5.50 -22.06 19.11
N ILE A 175 -4.96 -22.60 18.01
CA ILE A 175 -5.27 -23.94 17.53
C ILE A 175 -4.97 -25.00 18.59
N SER A 176 -3.81 -24.90 19.24
CA SER A 176 -3.40 -25.83 20.31
C SER A 176 -4.38 -25.80 21.49
N LYS A 177 -4.81 -24.59 21.94
CA LYS A 177 -5.79 -24.42 23.04
C LYS A 177 -7.13 -25.01 22.65
N MET A 178 -7.61 -24.75 21.42
CA MET A 178 -8.88 -25.27 20.90
C MET A 178 -8.86 -26.81 20.78
N ILE A 179 -7.82 -27.38 20.19
CA ILE A 179 -7.69 -28.85 20.07
C ILE A 179 -7.63 -29.51 21.44
N LYS A 180 -6.86 -28.96 22.40
CA LYS A 180 -6.83 -29.46 23.80
C LYS A 180 -8.21 -29.49 24.45
N ALA A 181 -9.09 -28.57 24.10
CA ALA A 181 -10.45 -28.55 24.63
C ALA A 181 -11.35 -29.55 23.91
N ILE A 182 -11.30 -29.61 22.57
CA ILE A 182 -12.12 -30.51 21.75
C ILE A 182 -11.87 -31.98 22.15
N ILE A 183 -10.60 -32.38 22.32
CA ILE A 183 -10.24 -33.77 22.65
C ILE A 183 -10.59 -34.20 24.08
N LYS A 184 -11.18 -33.35 24.89
CA LYS A 184 -11.76 -33.70 26.20
C LYS A 184 -13.21 -34.20 26.09
N ILE A 185 -13.87 -33.99 24.94
CA ILE A 185 -15.28 -34.23 24.69
C ILE A 185 -15.42 -35.46 23.78
N GLU A 186 -16.32 -36.40 24.10
CA GLU A 186 -16.64 -37.49 23.19
C GLU A 186 -17.45 -37.00 21.98
N PRO A 187 -17.20 -37.53 20.77
CA PRO A 187 -16.35 -38.70 20.43
C PRO A 187 -14.87 -38.34 20.20
N PHE A 188 -14.47 -37.08 20.26
CA PHE A 188 -13.13 -36.60 19.89
C PHE A 188 -12.04 -37.11 20.85
N LYS A 189 -12.40 -37.36 22.12
CA LYS A 189 -11.49 -37.96 23.10
C LYS A 189 -11.06 -39.37 22.67
N THR A 190 -11.99 -40.17 22.24
CA THR A 190 -11.71 -41.52 21.72
C THR A 190 -10.90 -41.45 20.43
N LEU A 191 -11.25 -40.53 19.50
CA LEU A 191 -10.50 -40.33 18.25
C LEU A 191 -9.05 -39.89 18.53
N ALA A 192 -8.82 -38.97 19.43
CA ALA A 192 -7.48 -38.50 19.81
C ALA A 192 -6.63 -39.64 20.39
N LYS A 193 -7.22 -40.49 21.23
CA LYS A 193 -6.53 -41.65 21.79
C LYS A 193 -6.17 -42.66 20.69
N ASN A 194 -7.10 -42.99 19.80
CA ASN A 194 -6.90 -43.95 18.73
C ASN A 194 -5.88 -43.49 17.69
N SER A 195 -5.76 -42.20 17.45
CA SER A 195 -4.79 -41.62 16.53
C SER A 195 -3.43 -41.29 17.16
N ASP A 196 -3.24 -41.52 18.48
CA ASP A 196 -2.09 -41.07 19.27
C ASP A 196 -1.78 -39.59 19.00
N LEU A 197 -2.80 -38.73 19.25
CA LEU A 197 -2.69 -37.30 19.00
C LEU A 197 -1.76 -36.65 20.04
N GLN A 198 -0.73 -35.97 19.57
CA GLN A 198 0.25 -35.27 20.40
C GLN A 198 0.36 -33.80 20.01
N ILE A 199 0.39 -32.94 21.01
CA ILE A 199 0.55 -31.49 20.84
C ILE A 199 1.95 -31.11 21.34
N GLN A 200 2.81 -30.71 20.39
CA GLN A 200 4.20 -30.32 20.62
C GLN A 200 4.38 -28.80 20.41
N ALA A 201 5.55 -28.28 20.67
CA ALA A 201 5.83 -26.84 20.57
C ALA A 201 5.68 -26.28 19.14
N ASN A 202 6.06 -27.07 18.11
CA ASN A 202 6.07 -26.63 16.71
C ASN A 202 5.14 -27.43 15.80
N GLN A 203 4.48 -28.45 16.32
CA GLN A 203 3.52 -29.24 15.54
C GLN A 203 2.46 -29.91 16.43
N ILE A 204 1.33 -30.24 15.81
CA ILE A 204 0.32 -31.11 16.38
C ILE A 204 0.23 -32.31 15.43
N ILE A 205 0.40 -33.54 15.95
CA ILE A 205 0.50 -34.74 15.13
C ILE A 205 -0.41 -35.86 15.63
N GLN A 206 -1.08 -36.53 14.70
CA GLN A 206 -1.74 -37.83 14.86
C GLN A 206 -0.76 -38.91 14.41
N LYS A 207 -0.04 -39.53 15.35
CA LYS A 207 1.06 -40.43 15.03
C LYS A 207 0.63 -41.68 14.21
N VAL A 208 -0.56 -42.21 14.45
CA VAL A 208 -1.06 -43.40 13.76
C VAL A 208 -1.33 -43.12 12.28
N THR A 209 -1.86 -41.94 11.95
CA THR A 209 -2.18 -41.55 10.57
C THR A 209 -1.11 -40.68 9.93
N ASN A 210 -0.13 -40.23 10.71
CA ASN A 210 0.89 -39.26 10.30
C ASN A 210 0.30 -37.95 9.72
N ASN A 211 -0.89 -37.55 10.18
CA ASN A 211 -1.44 -36.23 9.86
C ASN A 211 -0.89 -35.21 10.85
N ARG A 212 -0.47 -34.04 10.38
CA ARG A 212 0.17 -33.05 11.27
C ARG A 212 -0.15 -31.61 10.88
N ILE A 213 -0.30 -30.74 11.88
CA ILE A 213 -0.30 -29.29 11.74
C ILE A 213 1.12 -28.77 12.01
N LEU A 214 1.71 -28.10 11.04
CA LEU A 214 3.05 -27.52 11.12
C LEU A 214 2.96 -26.01 11.38
N ARG A 215 3.81 -25.53 12.28
CA ARG A 215 4.06 -24.13 12.50
C ARG A 215 5.30 -23.72 11.69
N LEU A 216 5.13 -22.95 10.62
CA LEU A 216 6.22 -22.46 9.77
C LEU A 216 6.22 -20.94 9.79
N SER A 217 7.38 -20.32 9.96
CA SER A 217 7.54 -18.87 9.78
C SER A 217 7.99 -18.55 8.36
N TYR A 218 7.71 -17.33 7.89
CA TYR A 218 8.10 -16.83 6.57
C TYR A 218 9.62 -16.96 6.29
N GLU A 219 10.45 -16.91 7.34
CA GLU A 219 11.91 -17.00 7.25
C GLU A 219 12.42 -18.43 6.98
N ALA A 220 11.55 -19.44 6.96
CA ALA A 220 11.97 -20.85 7.07
C ALA A 220 12.29 -21.53 5.73
N ASP A 221 12.14 -20.93 4.56
CA ASP A 221 12.40 -21.48 3.20
C ASP A 221 12.00 -22.97 2.99
N LYS A 222 10.93 -23.43 3.65
CA LYS A 222 10.53 -24.87 3.70
C LYS A 222 9.14 -25.13 3.19
N TYR A 223 8.57 -24.25 2.39
CA TYR A 223 7.20 -24.43 1.88
C TYR A 223 7.11 -25.52 0.81
N ASP A 224 8.18 -25.72 0.02
CA ASP A 224 8.22 -26.63 -1.14
C ASP A 224 8.01 -28.11 -0.82
N SER A 225 8.20 -28.53 0.42
CA SER A 225 8.19 -29.95 0.78
C SER A 225 6.90 -30.44 1.45
N THR A 226 5.84 -29.60 1.49
CA THR A 226 4.61 -29.92 2.22
C THR A 226 3.41 -30.15 1.28
N HIS A 227 2.62 -31.19 1.57
CA HIS A 227 1.38 -31.52 0.84
C HIS A 227 0.17 -31.05 1.66
N ASN A 228 -0.03 -29.75 1.69
CA ASN A 228 -1.00 -29.15 2.59
C ASN A 228 -2.45 -29.39 2.15
N VAL A 229 -3.27 -29.95 3.04
CA VAL A 229 -4.73 -30.00 2.89
C VAL A 229 -5.34 -28.63 3.20
N LEU A 230 -4.81 -27.96 4.22
CA LEU A 230 -5.16 -26.60 4.59
C LEU A 230 -3.90 -25.84 4.99
N ALA A 231 -3.68 -24.72 4.33
CA ALA A 231 -2.69 -23.74 4.72
C ALA A 231 -3.38 -22.43 5.12
N ILE A 232 -2.94 -21.81 6.19
CA ILE A 232 -3.42 -20.49 6.64
C ILE A 232 -2.24 -19.55 6.76
N TYR A 233 -2.34 -18.39 6.12
CA TYR A 233 -1.39 -17.31 6.23
C TYR A 233 -2.04 -16.10 6.89
N ASP A 234 -1.57 -15.75 8.09
CA ASP A 234 -2.06 -14.59 8.84
C ASP A 234 -1.26 -13.32 8.50
N GLU A 235 -1.94 -12.18 8.48
CA GLU A 235 -1.40 -10.86 8.12
C GLU A 235 -0.80 -10.80 6.68
N ALA A 236 -1.46 -11.47 5.72
CA ALA A 236 -1.04 -11.51 4.32
C ALA A 236 -0.94 -10.13 3.64
N GLY A 237 -1.67 -9.12 4.14
CA GLY A 237 -1.62 -7.75 3.64
C GLY A 237 -0.27 -7.04 3.85
N ALA A 238 0.62 -7.59 4.69
CA ALA A 238 1.96 -7.05 4.89
C ALA A 238 2.99 -7.58 3.88
N LEU A 239 2.61 -8.53 3.02
CA LEU A 239 3.51 -9.09 2.01
C LEU A 239 3.72 -8.10 0.88
N THR A 240 4.97 -7.96 0.44
CA THR A 240 5.35 -7.14 -0.71
C THR A 240 5.28 -7.90 -2.03
N ASP A 241 5.38 -9.23 -1.97
CA ASP A 241 5.19 -10.14 -3.11
C ASP A 241 4.61 -11.47 -2.64
N PHE A 242 4.06 -12.27 -3.58
CA PHE A 242 3.54 -13.61 -3.32
C PHE A 242 4.51 -14.74 -3.70
N ASN A 243 5.72 -14.43 -4.16
CA ASN A 243 6.64 -15.44 -4.69
C ASN A 243 6.87 -16.60 -3.72
N ARG A 244 7.09 -16.30 -2.44
CA ARG A 244 7.30 -17.35 -1.42
C ARG A 244 6.05 -18.11 -1.02
N ILE A 245 4.87 -17.50 -1.12
CA ILE A 245 3.63 -18.19 -0.76
C ILE A 245 2.98 -18.89 -1.97
N SER A 246 3.40 -18.58 -3.21
CA SER A 246 3.02 -19.37 -4.39
C SER A 246 3.48 -20.81 -4.28
N ASP A 247 4.66 -21.05 -3.68
CA ASP A 247 5.19 -22.40 -3.43
C ASP A 247 4.24 -23.27 -2.58
N ILE A 248 3.43 -22.64 -1.71
CA ILE A 248 2.40 -23.33 -0.94
C ILE A 248 1.29 -23.87 -1.85
N THR A 249 0.90 -23.10 -2.87
CA THR A 249 -0.21 -23.43 -3.77
C THR A 249 0.22 -24.29 -4.94
N ASP A 250 1.41 -24.08 -5.48
CA ASP A 250 1.91 -24.75 -6.68
C ASP A 250 2.09 -26.26 -6.48
N GLY A 251 2.54 -26.68 -5.28
CA GLY A 251 2.61 -28.10 -4.90
C GLY A 251 1.27 -28.71 -4.51
N GLN A 252 0.33 -27.93 -3.99
CA GLN A 252 -0.96 -28.42 -3.47
C GLN A 252 -1.88 -28.97 -4.58
N GLY A 253 -2.04 -28.22 -5.67
CA GLY A 253 -3.05 -28.51 -6.69
C GLY A 253 -2.87 -29.87 -7.39
N GLN A 254 -1.63 -30.34 -7.51
CA GLN A 254 -1.30 -31.61 -8.16
C GLN A 254 -1.47 -32.82 -7.25
N VAL A 255 -1.21 -32.66 -5.95
CA VAL A 255 -1.13 -33.81 -5.01
C VAL A 255 -2.34 -33.90 -4.08
N VAL A 256 -2.97 -32.75 -3.78
CA VAL A 256 -4.14 -32.65 -2.88
C VAL A 256 -5.25 -31.86 -3.57
N PRO A 257 -6.09 -32.47 -4.41
CA PRO A 257 -7.14 -31.74 -5.16
C PRO A 257 -8.19 -31.08 -4.28
N TYR A 258 -8.34 -31.50 -3.02
CA TYR A 258 -9.25 -30.93 -2.02
C TYR A 258 -8.55 -29.92 -1.07
N HIS A 259 -7.41 -29.38 -1.47
CA HIS A 259 -6.66 -28.39 -0.69
C HIS A 259 -7.44 -27.08 -0.49
N GLN A 260 -7.00 -26.29 0.50
CA GLN A 260 -7.48 -24.93 0.71
C GLN A 260 -6.34 -24.06 1.23
N PHE A 261 -6.17 -22.89 0.65
CA PHE A 261 -5.25 -21.87 1.13
C PHE A 261 -6.02 -20.62 1.57
N ILE A 262 -5.92 -20.24 2.83
CA ILE A 262 -6.64 -19.12 3.42
C ILE A 262 -5.65 -18.01 3.76
N LYS A 263 -5.82 -16.85 3.13
CA LYS A 263 -5.10 -15.61 3.43
C LYS A 263 -6.01 -14.71 4.25
N ILE A 264 -5.58 -14.33 5.46
CA ILE A 264 -6.33 -13.43 6.33
C ILE A 264 -5.50 -12.18 6.63
N SER A 265 -6.13 -11.00 6.63
CA SER A 265 -5.46 -9.74 6.95
C SER A 265 -6.44 -8.62 7.33
N SER A 266 -5.89 -7.48 7.70
CA SER A 266 -6.48 -6.15 7.54
C SER A 266 -5.70 -5.39 6.48
N ALA A 267 -6.19 -4.22 6.04
CA ALA A 267 -5.46 -3.34 5.15
C ALA A 267 -4.11 -2.90 5.74
N TYR A 268 -3.15 -2.67 4.86
CA TYR A 268 -1.79 -2.21 5.15
C TYR A 268 -1.49 -0.91 4.39
N PRO A 269 -0.40 -0.20 4.74
CA PRO A 269 -0.08 1.09 4.13
C PRO A 269 0.38 1.03 2.66
N ASP A 270 0.50 -0.15 2.09
CA ASP A 270 0.87 -0.34 0.69
C ASP A 270 -0.31 -0.84 -0.14
N PRO A 271 -1.03 0.05 -0.86
CA PRO A 271 -2.13 -0.34 -1.74
C PRO A 271 -1.66 -1.01 -3.04
N THR A 272 -0.36 -1.10 -3.29
CA THR A 272 0.21 -1.81 -4.45
C THR A 272 0.57 -3.26 -4.10
N GLY A 273 0.54 -3.62 -2.82
CA GLY A 273 0.84 -4.96 -2.34
C GLY A 273 -0.07 -6.03 -2.94
N PRO A 274 0.44 -7.27 -3.08
CA PRO A 274 -0.23 -8.34 -3.82
C PRO A 274 -1.58 -8.73 -3.21
N PHE A 275 -1.76 -8.65 -1.90
CA PHE A 275 -3.03 -8.94 -1.24
C PHE A 275 -4.14 -7.98 -1.69
N HIS A 276 -3.85 -6.68 -1.81
CA HIS A 276 -4.84 -5.72 -2.31
C HIS A 276 -5.06 -5.83 -3.82
N GLN A 277 -4.03 -6.17 -4.60
CA GLN A 277 -4.21 -6.41 -6.04
C GLN A 277 -5.13 -7.63 -6.28
N GLU A 278 -4.99 -8.68 -5.49
CA GLU A 278 -5.90 -9.83 -5.50
C GLU A 278 -7.34 -9.43 -5.14
N GLU A 279 -7.51 -8.58 -4.12
CA GLU A 279 -8.82 -8.03 -3.72
C GLU A 279 -9.49 -7.28 -4.88
N LYS A 280 -8.75 -6.40 -5.57
CA LYS A 280 -9.24 -5.66 -6.75
C LYS A 280 -9.61 -6.58 -7.91
N ALA A 281 -8.77 -7.57 -8.20
CA ALA A 281 -9.06 -8.57 -9.23
C ALA A 281 -10.36 -9.32 -8.92
N MET A 282 -10.53 -9.75 -7.66
CA MET A 282 -11.74 -10.45 -7.23
C MET A 282 -12.97 -9.55 -7.21
N GLN A 283 -12.83 -8.27 -6.87
CA GLN A 283 -13.92 -7.30 -7.02
C GLN A 283 -14.41 -7.27 -8.47
N SER A 284 -13.51 -7.07 -9.43
CA SER A 284 -13.86 -7.03 -10.87
C SER A 284 -14.52 -8.33 -11.35
N ILE A 285 -14.10 -9.48 -10.83
CA ILE A 285 -14.71 -10.79 -11.14
C ILE A 285 -16.11 -10.90 -10.53
N MET A 286 -16.29 -10.49 -9.28
CA MET A 286 -17.60 -10.55 -8.60
C MET A 286 -18.62 -9.57 -9.20
N GLU A 287 -18.17 -8.43 -9.72
CA GLU A 287 -19.01 -7.46 -10.44
C GLU A 287 -19.54 -8.00 -11.77
N GLN A 288 -18.86 -9.00 -12.35
CA GLN A 288 -19.24 -9.64 -13.62
C GLN A 288 -19.72 -11.08 -13.37
N ASP A 289 -20.96 -11.22 -12.94
CA ASP A 289 -21.51 -12.50 -12.47
C ASP A 289 -21.57 -13.63 -13.54
N PHE A 290 -21.26 -13.31 -14.78
CA PHE A 290 -21.18 -14.26 -15.91
C PHE A 290 -19.77 -14.77 -16.19
N LYS A 291 -18.73 -14.18 -15.60
CA LYS A 291 -17.35 -14.69 -15.69
C LYS A 291 -17.14 -15.84 -14.72
N ARG A 292 -16.37 -16.83 -15.16
CA ARG A 292 -16.04 -18.03 -14.36
C ARG A 292 -14.62 -18.03 -13.83
N GLU A 293 -13.85 -17.04 -14.21
CA GLU A 293 -12.53 -16.79 -13.64
C GLU A 293 -12.66 -16.58 -12.13
N GLY A 294 -11.81 -17.20 -11.33
CA GLY A 294 -11.86 -17.11 -9.87
C GLY A 294 -13.06 -17.80 -9.19
N ASP A 295 -13.76 -18.73 -9.86
CA ASP A 295 -14.84 -19.50 -9.23
C ASP A 295 -14.37 -20.33 -8.02
N ASN A 296 -13.09 -20.70 -8.00
CA ASN A 296 -12.43 -21.41 -6.91
C ASN A 296 -11.90 -20.49 -5.79
N MET A 297 -12.05 -19.18 -5.93
CA MET A 297 -11.55 -18.21 -4.95
C MET A 297 -12.68 -17.54 -4.18
N LEU A 298 -12.65 -17.64 -2.87
CA LEU A 298 -13.52 -16.90 -1.95
C LEU A 298 -12.90 -15.54 -1.66
N CYS A 299 -13.68 -14.46 -1.81
CA CYS A 299 -13.28 -13.13 -1.40
C CYS A 299 -14.35 -12.52 -0.49
N CYS A 300 -13.98 -12.26 0.76
CA CYS A 300 -14.84 -11.67 1.78
C CYS A 300 -14.12 -10.49 2.45
N VAL A 301 -14.56 -9.27 2.18
CA VAL A 301 -13.92 -8.05 2.65
C VAL A 301 -14.93 -7.16 3.38
N TRP A 302 -14.66 -6.91 4.65
CA TRP A 302 -15.37 -5.94 5.48
C TRP A 302 -14.52 -4.67 5.59
N ALA A 303 -14.87 -3.65 4.83
CA ALA A 303 -14.15 -2.38 4.74
C ALA A 303 -15.13 -1.22 4.67
N GLN A 304 -14.66 -0.01 4.97
CA GLN A 304 -15.37 1.21 4.61
C GLN A 304 -15.35 1.38 3.08
N ASP A 305 -16.33 2.08 2.54
CA ASP A 305 -16.42 2.34 1.10
C ASP A 305 -15.72 3.64 0.70
N ASP A 306 -15.63 4.61 1.63
CA ASP A 306 -15.08 5.92 1.37
C ASP A 306 -14.29 6.48 2.55
N LEU A 307 -13.26 7.28 2.25
CA LEU A 307 -12.37 7.88 3.24
C LEU A 307 -13.11 8.84 4.19
N SER A 308 -14.17 9.53 3.70
CA SER A 308 -14.98 10.44 4.52
C SER A 308 -15.71 9.72 5.66
N GLU A 309 -15.90 8.41 5.57
CA GLU A 309 -16.49 7.58 6.62
C GLU A 309 -15.59 7.48 7.87
N THR A 310 -14.33 7.93 7.79
CA THR A 310 -13.46 8.13 8.97
C THR A 310 -14.12 8.96 10.06
N TYR A 311 -14.99 9.89 9.68
CA TYR A 311 -15.66 10.81 10.59
C TYR A 311 -17.14 10.45 10.86
N LYS A 312 -17.59 9.27 10.38
CA LYS A 312 -18.97 8.78 10.48
C LYS A 312 -19.05 7.49 11.30
N PRO A 313 -19.02 7.54 12.66
CA PRO A 313 -19.01 6.36 13.51
C PRO A 313 -20.16 5.37 13.26
N GLU A 314 -21.30 5.86 12.78
CA GLU A 314 -22.47 5.05 12.42
C GLU A 314 -22.19 4.05 11.28
N THR A 315 -21.20 4.33 10.41
CA THR A 315 -20.82 3.45 9.30
C THR A 315 -19.76 2.41 9.67
N TRP A 316 -19.11 2.54 10.83
CA TRP A 316 -17.92 1.75 11.14
C TRP A 316 -18.18 0.25 11.33
N ALA A 317 -19.43 -0.16 11.47
CA ALA A 317 -19.81 -1.57 11.45
C ALA A 317 -19.49 -2.25 10.10
N LYS A 318 -19.33 -1.50 8.99
CA LYS A 318 -18.90 -2.03 7.68
C LYS A 318 -17.55 -2.77 7.77
N SER A 319 -16.60 -2.23 8.50
CA SER A 319 -15.27 -2.84 8.70
C SER A 319 -15.11 -3.54 10.06
N ASN A 320 -16.02 -3.26 11.00
CA ASN A 320 -15.99 -3.77 12.37
C ASN A 320 -17.30 -4.46 12.75
N PRO A 321 -17.64 -5.59 12.12
CA PRO A 321 -18.96 -6.23 12.32
C PRO A 321 -19.23 -6.68 13.76
N LEU A 322 -18.21 -6.90 14.62
CA LEU A 322 -18.37 -7.20 16.04
C LEU A 322 -19.00 -6.04 16.85
N ILE A 323 -19.12 -4.84 16.29
CA ILE A 323 -19.89 -3.74 16.89
C ILE A 323 -21.34 -4.18 17.14
N ASN A 324 -21.90 -5.03 16.30
CA ASN A 324 -23.28 -5.48 16.36
C ASN A 324 -23.52 -6.68 17.29
N LEU A 325 -22.58 -7.05 18.15
CA LEU A 325 -22.70 -8.23 19.06
C LEU A 325 -23.89 -8.09 20.02
N SER A 326 -24.10 -6.91 20.60
CA SER A 326 -25.27 -6.54 21.41
C SER A 326 -25.41 -5.01 21.40
N ALA A 327 -26.55 -4.49 21.89
CA ALA A 327 -26.74 -3.04 22.02
C ALA A 327 -25.71 -2.39 22.97
N GLU A 328 -25.37 -3.07 24.06
CA GLU A 328 -24.38 -2.63 25.04
C GLU A 328 -22.98 -2.63 24.43
N GLU A 329 -22.60 -3.71 23.74
CA GLU A 329 -21.32 -3.83 23.03
C GLU A 329 -21.20 -2.79 21.90
N LYS A 330 -22.30 -2.48 21.21
CA LYS A 330 -22.32 -1.45 20.17
C LYS A 330 -21.89 -0.10 20.72
N ASP A 331 -22.48 0.33 21.82
CA ASP A 331 -22.13 1.61 22.46
C ASP A 331 -20.67 1.62 22.94
N ARG A 332 -20.27 0.57 23.67
CA ARG A 332 -18.92 0.44 24.22
C ARG A 332 -17.84 0.43 23.13
N ARG A 333 -18.02 -0.39 22.09
CA ARG A 333 -17.03 -0.52 20.99
C ARG A 333 -16.96 0.73 20.14
N THR A 334 -18.11 1.36 19.84
CA THR A 334 -18.14 2.61 19.08
C THR A 334 -17.43 3.73 19.84
N LYS A 335 -17.65 3.88 21.15
CA LYS A 335 -16.92 4.85 21.99
C LYS A 335 -15.41 4.60 21.98
N ASN A 336 -15.00 3.34 22.10
CA ASN A 336 -13.58 2.99 22.05
C ASN A 336 -12.94 3.36 20.69
N LEU A 337 -13.64 3.12 19.60
CA LEU A 337 -13.16 3.46 18.26
C LEU A 337 -13.10 4.99 18.04
N ILE A 338 -14.05 5.75 18.57
CA ILE A 338 -14.01 7.21 18.58
C ILE A 338 -12.76 7.71 19.30
N ASN A 339 -12.50 7.19 20.52
CA ASN A 339 -11.31 7.54 21.29
C ASN A 339 -10.02 7.20 20.51
N GLN A 340 -9.96 6.05 19.85
CA GLN A 340 -8.79 5.67 19.02
C GLN A 340 -8.60 6.62 17.84
N ARG A 341 -9.67 7.02 17.14
CA ARG A 341 -9.60 8.00 16.05
C ARG A 341 -9.11 9.35 16.56
N ASP A 342 -9.67 9.84 17.67
CA ASP A 342 -9.33 11.15 18.23
C ASP A 342 -7.88 11.18 18.72
N GLN A 343 -7.42 10.09 19.35
CA GLN A 343 -6.00 9.93 19.71
C GLN A 343 -5.10 9.89 18.45
N ALA A 344 -5.54 9.20 17.41
CA ALA A 344 -4.80 9.13 16.15
C ALA A 344 -4.72 10.49 15.45
N LEU A 345 -5.75 11.33 15.55
CA LEU A 345 -5.73 12.73 15.10
C LEU A 345 -4.71 13.55 15.88
N LEU A 346 -4.72 13.47 17.22
CA LEU A 346 -3.79 14.19 18.08
C LEU A 346 -2.32 13.80 17.86
N THR A 347 -2.07 12.54 17.52
CA THR A 347 -0.71 12.01 17.32
C THR A 347 -0.29 11.96 15.85
N ASN A 348 -1.06 12.56 14.94
CA ASN A 348 -0.82 12.53 13.48
C ASN A 348 -0.67 11.10 12.91
N THR A 349 -1.41 10.14 13.46
CA THR A 349 -1.39 8.72 13.05
C THR A 349 -2.73 8.23 12.53
N LEU A 350 -3.59 9.16 12.04
CA LEU A 350 -4.94 8.85 11.56
C LEU A 350 -4.95 7.77 10.47
N HIS A 351 -3.95 7.78 9.59
CA HIS A 351 -3.77 6.76 8.56
C HIS A 351 -3.70 5.33 9.14
N LYS A 352 -3.11 5.14 10.34
CA LYS A 352 -3.07 3.81 10.99
C LYS A 352 -4.45 3.36 11.43
N PHE A 353 -5.28 4.28 11.91
CA PHE A 353 -6.68 4.00 12.24
C PHE A 353 -7.47 3.64 10.96
N GLN A 354 -7.29 4.41 9.89
CA GLN A 354 -7.94 4.18 8.61
C GLN A 354 -7.55 2.84 7.98
N ASN A 355 -6.26 2.50 7.95
CA ASN A 355 -5.82 1.19 7.44
C ASN A 355 -6.28 0.04 8.34
N LYS A 356 -5.90 0.06 9.62
CA LYS A 356 -6.03 -1.12 10.49
C LYS A 356 -7.43 -1.31 11.06
N THR A 357 -8.14 -0.23 11.33
CA THR A 357 -9.47 -0.29 11.96
C THR A 357 -10.59 -0.17 10.94
N LEU A 358 -10.46 0.77 10.00
CA LEU A 358 -11.46 0.96 8.95
C LEU A 358 -11.22 0.08 7.72
N ASN A 359 -10.12 -0.65 7.70
CA ASN A 359 -9.73 -1.58 6.64
C ASN A 359 -9.65 -0.92 5.25
N LEU A 360 -9.23 0.35 5.22
CA LEU A 360 -9.02 1.11 4.00
C LEU A 360 -7.57 0.99 3.54
N TRP A 361 -7.37 0.62 2.28
CA TRP A 361 -6.06 0.62 1.66
C TRP A 361 -5.66 2.05 1.30
N LEU A 362 -4.96 2.67 2.20
CA LEU A 362 -4.40 3.99 1.98
C LEU A 362 -2.89 3.86 1.91
N LYS A 363 -2.30 4.51 0.92
CA LYS A 363 -0.86 4.70 0.94
C LYS A 363 -0.55 5.41 2.26
N GLN A 364 0.18 4.74 3.15
CA GLN A 364 0.75 5.46 4.26
C GLN A 364 1.68 6.48 3.61
N ALA A 365 1.35 7.75 3.75
CA ALA A 365 2.38 8.73 3.84
C ALA A 365 3.21 8.33 5.10
N THR A 366 4.15 7.39 4.93
CA THR A 366 5.27 7.28 5.83
C THR A 366 5.92 8.62 5.71
N THR A 367 5.58 9.54 6.63
CA THR A 367 6.02 10.91 6.59
C THR A 367 5.99 11.47 5.16
N SER A 368 4.81 11.96 4.71
CA SER A 368 4.75 12.81 3.52
C SER A 368 5.88 13.81 3.65
N PHE A 369 6.69 13.95 2.64
CA PHE A 369 7.77 14.92 2.65
C PHE A 369 7.21 16.31 2.98
N LEU A 370 6.09 16.69 2.34
CA LEU A 370 5.44 18.00 2.54
C LEU A 370 3.93 17.84 2.79
N LYS A 371 3.32 18.85 3.38
CA LYS A 371 1.87 18.96 3.56
C LYS A 371 1.25 19.67 2.36
N LEU A 372 0.05 19.24 1.95
CA LEU A 372 -0.70 19.86 0.86
C LEU A 372 -0.82 21.38 1.04
N GLN A 373 -1.21 21.83 2.24
CA GLN A 373 -1.38 23.25 2.54
C GLN A 373 -0.10 24.07 2.33
N ASP A 374 1.08 23.52 2.71
CA ASP A 374 2.37 24.21 2.56
C ASP A 374 2.76 24.30 1.08
N VAL A 375 2.47 23.25 0.29
CA VAL A 375 2.73 23.21 -1.15
C VAL A 375 1.81 24.16 -1.93
N GLU A 376 0.51 24.20 -1.60
CA GLU A 376 -0.46 25.09 -2.24
C GLU A 376 -0.20 26.58 -1.89
N SER A 377 0.14 26.88 -0.62
CA SER A 377 0.42 28.24 -0.18
C SER A 377 1.70 28.83 -0.76
N ALA A 378 2.56 28.01 -1.36
CA ALA A 378 3.80 28.42 -1.99
C ALA A 378 3.64 28.93 -3.44
N ILE A 379 2.44 28.88 -4.03
CA ILE A 379 2.21 29.28 -5.43
C ILE A 379 2.44 30.79 -5.60
N ASP A 380 3.31 31.16 -6.55
CA ASP A 380 3.58 32.53 -7.00
C ASP A 380 3.93 32.54 -8.50
N ASP A 381 2.91 32.69 -9.33
CA ASP A 381 3.06 32.72 -10.80
C ASP A 381 3.58 34.08 -11.34
N ASN A 382 3.74 35.07 -10.45
CA ASN A 382 4.23 36.40 -10.85
C ASN A 382 5.75 36.54 -10.67
N PHE A 383 6.43 35.51 -10.15
CA PHE A 383 7.87 35.57 -9.93
C PHE A 383 8.64 35.71 -11.25
N GLN A 384 9.54 36.68 -11.30
CA GLN A 384 10.37 36.95 -12.49
C GLN A 384 11.73 36.29 -12.34
N ILE A 385 12.10 35.41 -13.26
CA ILE A 385 13.35 34.63 -13.22
C ILE A 385 14.51 35.33 -13.97
N ASP A 386 14.21 36.23 -14.91
CA ASP A 386 15.20 36.80 -15.82
C ASP A 386 16.34 37.52 -15.07
N GLY A 387 17.57 37.25 -15.44
CA GLY A 387 18.78 37.86 -14.91
C GLY A 387 19.16 37.40 -13.50
N ARG A 388 18.44 36.47 -12.90
CA ARG A 388 18.67 35.99 -11.51
C ARG A 388 19.80 34.99 -11.39
N GLU A 389 20.33 34.93 -10.19
CA GLU A 389 21.20 33.84 -9.74
C GLU A 389 20.37 32.58 -9.56
N VAL A 390 20.93 31.44 -9.98
CA VAL A 390 20.22 30.13 -9.94
C VAL A 390 21.15 29.00 -9.54
N TYR A 391 20.62 28.08 -8.77
CA TYR A 391 21.19 26.79 -8.45
C TYR A 391 20.38 25.71 -9.20
N ILE A 392 21.07 24.80 -9.87
CA ILE A 392 20.46 23.81 -10.75
C ILE A 392 20.78 22.42 -10.23
N GLY A 393 19.81 21.50 -10.26
CA GLY A 393 19.98 20.08 -9.99
C GLY A 393 19.47 19.23 -11.14
N LEU A 394 20.11 18.12 -11.41
CA LEU A 394 19.74 17.18 -12.47
C LEU A 394 19.54 15.77 -11.93
N ASP A 395 18.33 15.24 -12.01
CA ASP A 395 18.04 13.81 -11.87
C ASP A 395 17.73 13.21 -13.25
N TYR A 396 18.58 12.30 -13.71
CA TYR A 396 18.56 11.77 -15.08
C TYR A 396 18.08 10.33 -15.12
N SER A 397 17.07 10.07 -15.95
CA SER A 397 16.63 8.74 -16.34
C SER A 397 16.46 8.65 -17.85
N MET A 398 16.85 7.52 -18.46
CA MET A 398 16.79 7.34 -19.92
C MET A 398 15.48 6.67 -20.39
N PHE A 399 14.92 5.74 -19.62
CA PHE A 399 13.95 4.76 -20.11
C PHE A 399 12.60 4.77 -19.37
N SER A 400 12.60 4.89 -18.07
CA SER A 400 11.43 4.63 -17.22
C SER A 400 10.92 5.86 -16.51
N ASP A 401 11.82 6.53 -15.80
CA ASP A 401 11.50 7.70 -15.00
C ASP A 401 11.65 8.97 -15.83
N ASN A 402 11.07 10.06 -15.40
CA ASN A 402 11.30 11.32 -16.05
C ASN A 402 12.73 11.77 -15.77
N THR A 403 13.35 12.50 -16.70
CA THR A 403 14.52 13.29 -16.36
C THR A 403 14.03 14.65 -15.90
N ALA A 404 14.47 15.12 -14.75
CA ALA A 404 14.07 16.41 -14.21
C ALA A 404 15.27 17.34 -14.01
N ILE A 405 15.09 18.61 -14.37
CA ILE A 405 16.00 19.70 -14.00
C ILE A 405 15.26 20.56 -12.98
N GLY A 406 15.80 20.67 -11.77
CA GLY A 406 15.30 21.55 -10.72
C GLY A 406 16.07 22.85 -10.68
N PHE A 407 15.35 23.95 -10.52
CA PHE A 407 15.91 25.31 -10.40
C PHE A 407 15.53 25.91 -9.06
N VAL A 408 16.51 26.46 -8.35
CA VAL A 408 16.32 27.18 -7.10
C VAL A 408 16.86 28.59 -7.24
N TYR A 409 15.97 29.58 -7.14
CA TYR A 409 16.28 30.99 -7.26
C TYR A 409 16.25 31.66 -5.87
N PRO A 410 17.38 31.99 -5.25
CA PRO A 410 17.40 32.72 -3.99
C PRO A 410 17.00 34.19 -4.22
N TYR A 411 16.20 34.75 -3.32
CA TYR A 411 15.80 36.13 -3.38
C TYR A 411 15.42 36.66 -2.00
N GLN A 412 15.38 37.99 -1.86
CA GLN A 412 14.80 38.64 -0.69
C GLN A 412 13.45 39.25 -1.07
N ASP A 413 12.43 39.01 -0.22
CA ASP A 413 11.12 39.64 -0.39
C ASP A 413 11.15 41.15 -0.07
N GLU A 414 10.03 41.83 -0.24
CA GLU A 414 9.89 43.25 0.00
C GLU A 414 10.25 43.68 1.45
N ASN A 415 10.24 42.73 2.39
CA ASN A 415 10.59 42.93 3.79
C ASN A 415 12.06 42.54 4.09
N GLY A 416 12.86 42.23 3.07
CA GLY A 416 14.24 41.79 3.22
C GLY A 416 14.40 40.37 3.78
N LYS A 417 13.33 39.53 3.77
CA LYS A 417 13.41 38.15 4.22
C LYS A 417 13.93 37.24 3.10
N SER A 418 14.88 36.42 3.43
CA SER A 418 15.44 35.44 2.52
C SER A 418 14.41 34.35 2.17
N LYS A 419 14.23 34.14 0.87
CA LYS A 419 13.32 33.14 0.26
C LYS A 419 13.97 32.44 -0.92
N TRP A 420 13.38 31.32 -1.34
CA TRP A 420 13.79 30.52 -2.50
C TRP A 420 12.59 30.27 -3.38
N HIS A 421 12.68 30.62 -4.66
CA HIS A 421 11.65 30.26 -5.64
C HIS A 421 12.08 28.99 -6.38
N LEU A 422 11.15 28.07 -6.55
CA LEU A 422 11.37 26.79 -7.20
C LEU A 422 10.72 26.77 -8.58
N ALA A 423 11.48 26.26 -9.55
CA ALA A 423 10.98 25.89 -10.88
C ALA A 423 11.55 24.53 -11.28
N GLU A 424 10.97 23.91 -12.30
CA GLU A 424 11.47 22.68 -12.86
C GLU A 424 11.21 22.59 -14.36
N HIS A 425 11.92 21.69 -15.01
CA HIS A 425 11.54 21.22 -16.35
C HIS A 425 11.79 19.72 -16.48
N SER A 426 10.76 19.00 -16.86
CA SER A 426 10.78 17.54 -16.98
C SER A 426 10.86 17.08 -18.42
N PHE A 427 11.70 16.07 -18.69
CA PHE A 427 11.74 15.36 -19.98
C PHE A 427 11.05 14.02 -19.81
N ILE A 428 10.05 13.77 -20.66
CA ILE A 428 9.11 12.65 -20.49
C ILE A 428 9.42 11.52 -21.46
N PRO A 429 9.98 10.38 -20.99
CA PRO A 429 10.11 9.16 -21.79
C PRO A 429 8.80 8.36 -21.75
N TRP A 430 8.53 7.58 -22.80
CA TRP A 430 7.36 6.68 -22.83
C TRP A 430 7.68 5.25 -23.30
N GLN A 431 8.97 4.93 -23.47
CA GLN A 431 9.40 3.62 -23.98
C GLN A 431 8.87 2.46 -23.13
N GLN A 432 9.01 2.54 -21.81
CA GLN A 432 8.61 1.46 -20.91
C GLN A 432 7.08 1.34 -20.82
N ALA A 433 6.36 2.43 -20.91
CA ALA A 433 4.90 2.44 -20.95
C ALA A 433 4.32 1.99 -22.30
N GLY A 434 5.15 1.93 -23.35
CA GLY A 434 4.75 1.55 -24.71
C GLY A 434 4.07 2.66 -25.51
N SER A 435 3.53 3.70 -24.85
CA SER A 435 2.97 4.90 -25.48
C SER A 435 2.86 6.05 -24.49
N LEU A 436 2.82 7.28 -24.99
CA LEU A 436 2.60 8.47 -24.17
C LEU A 436 1.26 8.41 -23.43
N GLN A 437 0.18 7.99 -24.08
CA GLN A 437 -1.14 7.88 -23.46
C GLN A 437 -1.16 6.90 -22.28
N THR A 438 -0.42 5.79 -22.40
CA THR A 438 -0.26 4.84 -21.30
C THR A 438 0.53 5.45 -20.14
N LYS A 439 1.60 6.19 -20.45
CA LYS A 439 2.42 6.92 -19.49
C LYS A 439 1.59 7.96 -18.73
N GLU A 440 0.84 8.80 -19.43
CA GLU A 440 -0.04 9.81 -18.83
C GLU A 440 -1.09 9.18 -17.89
N LYS A 441 -1.64 8.03 -18.28
CA LYS A 441 -2.56 7.26 -17.44
C LYS A 441 -1.91 6.71 -16.17
N GLN A 442 -0.69 6.19 -16.30
CA GLN A 442 0.07 5.63 -15.17
C GLN A 442 0.48 6.73 -14.19
N ASP A 443 1.01 7.83 -14.71
CA ASP A 443 1.48 8.95 -13.90
C ASP A 443 0.31 9.86 -13.45
N GLY A 444 -0.85 9.78 -14.13
CA GLY A 444 -2.04 10.59 -13.87
C GLY A 444 -1.82 12.07 -14.18
N ILE A 445 -0.96 12.41 -15.13
CA ILE A 445 -0.64 13.76 -15.60
C ILE A 445 -0.80 13.77 -17.12
N ALA A 446 -1.57 14.73 -17.66
CA ALA A 446 -1.72 14.96 -19.08
C ALA A 446 -0.56 15.86 -19.58
N TYR A 447 0.61 15.29 -19.81
CA TYR A 447 1.83 16.04 -20.13
C TYR A 447 1.68 16.95 -21.36
N ASN A 448 0.86 16.57 -22.32
CA ASN A 448 0.57 17.41 -23.50
C ASN A 448 -0.07 18.76 -23.15
N GLU A 449 -0.70 18.89 -21.98
CA GLU A 449 -1.36 20.13 -21.53
C GLU A 449 -0.38 21.12 -20.87
N TYR A 450 0.86 20.67 -20.57
CA TYR A 450 1.84 21.45 -19.81
C TYR A 450 3.18 21.60 -20.53
N PRO A 451 3.22 22.07 -21.81
CA PRO A 451 4.46 22.19 -22.58
C PRO A 451 5.46 23.20 -21.98
N GLN A 452 5.01 24.11 -21.12
CA GLN A 452 5.87 25.05 -20.41
C GLN A 452 6.70 24.40 -19.29
N TYR A 453 6.26 23.25 -18.74
CA TYR A 453 6.94 22.54 -17.66
C TYR A 453 7.57 21.23 -18.11
N CYS A 454 7.26 20.74 -19.30
CA CYS A 454 7.87 19.50 -19.75
C CYS A 454 8.08 19.44 -21.26
N THR A 455 9.07 18.63 -21.65
CA THR A 455 9.34 18.25 -23.03
C THR A 455 9.11 16.76 -23.21
N ILE A 456 8.13 16.38 -24.02
CA ILE A 456 7.89 14.97 -24.38
C ILE A 456 8.94 14.57 -25.41
N THR A 457 9.60 13.42 -25.22
CA THR A 457 10.61 12.96 -26.16
C THR A 457 10.05 12.74 -27.56
N ALA A 458 10.73 13.29 -28.55
CA ALA A 458 10.46 13.06 -29.97
C ALA A 458 11.14 11.78 -30.52
N HIS A 459 11.92 11.07 -29.71
CA HIS A 459 12.64 9.88 -30.13
C HIS A 459 11.65 8.75 -30.48
N PRO A 460 11.77 8.07 -31.66
CA PRO A 460 10.79 7.07 -32.11
C PRO A 460 10.60 5.88 -31.15
N LYS A 461 11.59 5.60 -30.30
CA LYS A 461 11.53 4.57 -29.26
C LYS A 461 11.11 5.09 -27.88
N GLY A 462 10.72 6.36 -27.76
CA GLY A 462 10.28 6.94 -26.49
C GLY A 462 11.36 7.08 -25.41
N ILE A 463 12.64 7.20 -25.80
CA ILE A 463 13.78 7.37 -24.87
C ILE A 463 14.23 8.83 -24.82
N ILE A 464 14.85 9.23 -23.72
CA ILE A 464 15.43 10.57 -23.58
C ILE A 464 16.79 10.65 -24.28
N ASN A 465 17.01 11.74 -25.04
CA ASN A 465 18.29 12.04 -25.66
C ASN A 465 19.09 13.02 -24.76
N PRO A 466 20.28 12.64 -24.26
CA PRO A 466 21.12 13.52 -23.43
C PRO A 466 21.47 14.86 -24.09
N GLU A 467 21.68 14.86 -25.40
CA GLU A 467 22.00 16.08 -26.14
C GLU A 467 20.81 17.05 -26.17
N GLN A 468 19.58 16.56 -26.15
CA GLN A 468 18.37 17.38 -26.07
C GLN A 468 18.33 18.14 -24.74
N ILE A 469 18.64 17.45 -23.63
CA ILE A 469 18.70 18.03 -22.27
C ILE A 469 19.77 19.11 -22.23
N TYR A 470 20.98 18.80 -22.71
CA TYR A 470 22.11 19.72 -22.72
C TYR A 470 21.79 21.02 -23.50
N ARG A 471 21.25 20.90 -24.72
CA ARG A 471 20.88 22.06 -25.56
C ARG A 471 19.77 22.86 -24.90
N TRP A 472 18.71 22.21 -24.48
CA TRP A 472 17.58 22.87 -23.83
C TRP A 472 18.04 23.68 -22.61
N LEU A 473 18.93 23.11 -21.78
CA LEU A 473 19.43 23.78 -20.59
C LEU A 473 20.25 25.04 -20.95
N LEU A 474 21.12 24.95 -21.94
CA LEU A 474 21.90 26.14 -22.39
C LEU A 474 20.98 27.21 -22.97
N ASP A 475 20.05 26.82 -23.85
CA ASP A 475 19.09 27.73 -24.47
C ASP A 475 18.24 28.44 -23.39
N TYR A 476 17.77 27.68 -22.38
CA TYR A 476 16.98 28.23 -21.27
C TYR A 476 17.78 29.23 -20.41
N VAL A 477 19.03 28.91 -20.08
CA VAL A 477 19.90 29.81 -19.32
C VAL A 477 20.21 31.09 -20.11
N GLU A 478 20.44 30.99 -21.43
CA GLU A 478 20.69 32.12 -22.31
C GLU A 478 19.44 32.99 -22.50
N GLU A 479 18.27 32.38 -22.78
CA GLU A 479 16.99 33.08 -22.98
C GLU A 479 16.61 33.94 -21.77
N HIS A 480 16.78 33.38 -20.56
CA HIS A 480 16.46 34.08 -19.32
C HIS A 480 17.65 34.84 -18.72
N ASN A 481 18.80 34.88 -19.41
CA ASN A 481 20.02 35.53 -18.95
C ASN A 481 20.38 35.17 -17.48
N LEU A 482 20.28 33.86 -17.16
CA LEU A 482 20.48 33.37 -15.78
C LEU A 482 21.97 33.34 -15.40
N LYS A 483 22.26 33.63 -14.13
CA LYS A 483 23.58 33.49 -13.55
C LYS A 483 23.65 32.17 -12.77
N VAL A 484 24.15 31.12 -13.42
CA VAL A 484 24.26 29.80 -12.79
C VAL A 484 25.43 29.82 -11.79
N ILE A 485 25.07 29.67 -10.51
CA ILE A 485 26.04 29.61 -9.40
C ILE A 485 26.52 28.17 -9.19
N PHE A 486 25.64 27.22 -9.35
CA PHE A 486 25.91 25.82 -9.05
C PHE A 486 25.07 24.89 -9.94
N PHE A 487 25.67 23.76 -10.32
CA PHE A 487 25.00 22.65 -10.99
C PHE A 487 25.34 21.34 -10.28
N GLY A 488 24.34 20.74 -9.62
CA GLY A 488 24.44 19.45 -8.91
C GLY A 488 23.85 18.29 -9.72
N TYR A 489 24.42 17.10 -9.57
CA TYR A 489 23.91 15.89 -10.20
C TYR A 489 24.26 14.63 -9.40
N ASP A 490 23.49 13.53 -9.58
CA ASP A 490 23.76 12.26 -8.92
C ASP A 490 25.12 11.68 -9.34
N ARG A 491 26.00 11.41 -8.35
CA ARG A 491 27.33 10.78 -8.53
C ARG A 491 27.27 9.46 -9.31
N PHE A 492 26.25 8.65 -9.09
CA PHE A 492 26.06 7.36 -9.73
C PHE A 492 25.27 7.46 -11.05
N GLY A 493 25.11 8.65 -11.56
CA GLY A 493 24.48 8.90 -12.85
C GLY A 493 25.11 8.09 -13.98
N SER A 494 24.30 7.79 -14.99
CA SER A 494 24.72 7.01 -16.15
C SER A 494 25.88 7.66 -16.92
N TYR A 495 26.50 6.90 -17.83
CA TYR A 495 27.52 7.43 -18.76
C TYR A 495 27.04 8.69 -19.51
N GLN A 496 25.76 8.79 -19.77
CA GLN A 496 25.13 9.97 -20.41
C GLN A 496 25.20 11.23 -19.56
N VAL A 497 25.04 11.12 -18.24
CA VAL A 497 25.19 12.26 -17.32
C VAL A 497 26.61 12.78 -17.35
N LYS A 498 27.60 11.89 -17.42
CA LYS A 498 29.02 12.29 -17.58
C LYS A 498 29.24 13.08 -18.86
N ASN A 499 28.65 12.67 -19.97
CA ASN A 499 28.78 13.40 -21.24
C ASN A 499 28.16 14.80 -21.15
N ILE A 500 26.99 14.94 -20.50
CA ILE A 500 26.37 16.25 -20.27
C ILE A 500 27.29 17.13 -19.40
N THR A 501 27.77 16.61 -18.28
CA THR A 501 28.56 17.38 -17.32
C THR A 501 29.95 17.71 -17.83
N GLU A 502 30.62 16.82 -18.59
CA GLU A 502 31.88 17.12 -19.29
C GLU A 502 31.70 18.23 -20.34
N SER A 503 30.59 18.21 -21.09
CA SER A 503 30.25 19.23 -22.06
C SER A 503 29.98 20.57 -21.37
N LEU A 504 29.25 20.58 -20.26
CA LEU A 504 29.01 21.79 -19.46
C LEU A 504 30.32 22.33 -18.88
N ASN A 505 31.18 21.51 -18.32
CA ASN A 505 32.50 21.92 -17.79
C ASN A 505 33.40 22.54 -18.86
N THR A 506 33.26 22.08 -20.11
CA THR A 506 34.08 22.59 -21.22
C THR A 506 33.54 23.91 -21.77
N ASN A 507 32.22 24.09 -21.78
CA ASN A 507 31.57 25.20 -22.49
C ASN A 507 31.00 26.29 -21.55
N THR A 508 31.06 26.08 -20.24
CA THR A 508 30.58 27.03 -19.23
C THR A 508 31.60 27.22 -18.11
N ASN A 509 31.41 28.24 -17.29
CA ASN A 509 32.19 28.50 -16.06
C ASN A 509 31.37 28.17 -14.79
N TRP A 510 30.40 27.27 -14.88
CA TRP A 510 29.56 26.90 -13.75
C TRP A 510 30.34 26.03 -12.75
N LEU A 511 29.99 26.14 -11.46
CA LEU A 511 30.46 25.22 -10.44
C LEU A 511 29.66 23.90 -10.57
N ILE A 512 30.25 22.87 -11.17
CA ILE A 512 29.60 21.58 -11.41
C ILE A 512 30.11 20.56 -10.39
N GLN A 513 29.20 19.90 -9.66
CA GLN A 513 29.56 18.95 -8.61
C GLN A 513 28.66 17.73 -8.64
N ASP A 514 29.28 16.55 -8.49
CA ASP A 514 28.58 15.29 -8.26
C ASP A 514 28.17 15.17 -6.77
N ILE A 515 26.94 14.70 -6.54
CA ILE A 515 26.35 14.56 -5.21
C ILE A 515 26.11 13.08 -4.92
N ALA A 516 26.57 12.58 -3.78
CA ALA A 516 26.31 11.21 -3.38
C ALA A 516 24.89 11.08 -2.81
N GLN A 517 24.09 10.20 -3.38
CA GLN A 517 22.69 9.96 -2.98
C GLN A 517 22.62 9.14 -1.67
N ARG A 518 23.21 9.65 -0.60
CA ARG A 518 23.26 9.06 0.74
C ARG A 518 22.64 10.00 1.76
N THR A 519 22.04 9.44 2.82
CA THR A 519 21.48 10.24 3.91
C THR A 519 22.50 11.22 4.52
N SER A 520 23.78 10.83 4.62
CA SER A 520 24.83 11.73 5.13
C SER A 520 25.03 13.00 4.32
N GLU A 521 24.74 12.99 3.03
CA GLU A 521 24.87 14.14 2.13
C GLU A 521 23.55 14.89 1.97
N LEU A 522 22.44 14.15 1.81
CA LEU A 522 21.15 14.73 1.45
C LEU A 522 20.27 15.09 2.65
N ALA A 523 20.61 14.68 3.88
CA ALA A 523 19.76 14.96 5.04
C ALA A 523 19.55 16.47 5.28
N ASN A 524 20.62 17.27 5.18
CA ASN A 524 20.54 18.70 5.41
C ASN A 524 19.72 19.42 4.33
N PRO A 525 19.98 19.28 3.02
CA PRO A 525 19.16 19.96 1.99
C PRO A 525 17.71 19.46 1.99
N THR A 526 17.45 18.16 2.26
CA THR A 526 16.09 17.62 2.38
C THR A 526 15.34 18.26 3.53
N LYS A 527 15.96 18.32 4.71
CA LYS A 527 15.36 18.92 5.90
C LYS A 527 15.16 20.43 5.73
N PHE A 528 16.15 21.11 5.17
CA PHE A 528 16.07 22.54 4.91
C PHE A 528 14.91 22.89 3.96
N LEU A 529 14.76 22.15 2.86
CA LEU A 529 13.65 22.33 1.92
C LEU A 529 12.29 22.12 2.61
N GLN A 530 12.18 21.08 3.45
CA GLN A 530 10.97 20.79 4.23
C GLN A 530 10.62 21.94 5.21
N GLU A 531 11.61 22.45 5.94
CA GLU A 531 11.45 23.55 6.89
C GLU A 531 11.09 24.86 6.18
N CYS A 532 11.67 25.12 5.01
CA CYS A 532 11.35 26.30 4.21
C CYS A 532 9.91 26.29 3.68
N PHE A 533 9.39 25.15 3.27
CA PHE A 533 7.96 25.01 2.95
C PHE A 533 7.08 25.29 4.17
N ALA A 534 7.36 24.63 5.30
CA ALA A 534 6.59 24.78 6.53
C ALA A 534 6.61 26.21 7.11
N THR A 535 7.67 26.99 6.84
CA THR A 535 7.83 28.36 7.34
C THR A 535 7.49 29.44 6.32
N GLY A 536 6.97 29.07 5.13
CA GLY A 536 6.58 30.01 4.07
C GLY A 536 7.75 30.76 3.43
N LYS A 537 8.94 30.14 3.44
CA LYS A 537 10.14 30.66 2.77
C LYS A 537 10.29 30.21 1.33
N ILE A 538 9.49 29.22 0.91
CA ILE A 538 9.44 28.75 -0.48
C ILE A 538 8.33 29.46 -1.23
N THR A 539 8.61 29.81 -2.50
CA THR A 539 7.61 30.07 -3.53
C THR A 539 7.86 29.15 -4.73
N ARG A 540 6.85 28.89 -5.55
CA ARG A 540 6.93 28.04 -6.75
C ARG A 540 5.93 28.46 -7.81
N PHE A 541 6.16 28.10 -9.04
CA PHE A 541 5.12 28.20 -10.06
C PHE A 541 3.97 27.22 -9.81
N ASN A 542 2.79 27.52 -10.36
CA ASN A 542 1.64 26.60 -10.36
C ASN A 542 1.84 25.48 -11.37
N ASP A 543 2.83 24.66 -11.11
CA ASP A 543 3.25 23.52 -11.94
C ASP A 543 2.66 22.22 -11.38
N PRO A 544 1.76 21.54 -12.13
CA PRO A 544 1.15 20.29 -11.70
C PRO A 544 2.11 19.10 -11.63
N ILE A 545 3.21 19.11 -12.40
CA ILE A 545 4.22 18.05 -12.37
C ILE A 545 5.00 18.15 -11.06
N MET A 546 5.51 19.35 -10.74
CA MET A 546 6.18 19.65 -9.48
C MET A 546 5.26 19.37 -8.28
N GLU A 547 4.03 19.89 -8.29
CA GLU A 547 3.08 19.72 -7.20
C GLU A 547 2.86 18.24 -6.88
N LYS A 548 2.62 17.44 -7.92
CA LYS A 548 2.40 16.01 -7.75
C LYS A 548 3.64 15.29 -7.26
N ALA A 549 4.83 15.66 -7.72
CA ALA A 549 6.08 15.11 -7.24
C ALA A 549 6.31 15.42 -5.76
N LEU A 550 6.12 16.67 -5.33
CA LEU A 550 6.25 17.14 -3.95
C LEU A 550 5.29 16.41 -3.00
N LEU A 551 4.02 16.22 -3.40
CA LEU A 551 3.00 15.56 -2.60
C LEU A 551 3.16 14.02 -2.55
N ASN A 552 3.78 13.41 -3.56
CA ASN A 552 4.04 11.97 -3.62
C ASN A 552 5.35 11.57 -2.94
N ALA A 553 6.26 12.52 -2.72
CA ALA A 553 7.52 12.24 -2.06
C ALA A 553 7.30 11.79 -0.62
N SER A 554 7.96 10.70 -0.25
CA SER A 554 8.01 10.18 1.12
C SER A 554 9.43 10.27 1.65
N ILE A 555 9.59 10.40 2.97
CA ILE A 555 10.90 10.38 3.61
C ILE A 555 11.13 9.06 4.33
N LYS A 556 12.38 8.59 4.27
CA LYS A 556 12.92 7.59 5.19
C LYS A 556 13.79 8.30 6.22
N GLU A 557 13.70 7.86 7.45
CA GLU A 557 14.52 8.33 8.56
C GLU A 557 15.45 7.21 9.02
N ASP A 558 16.70 7.52 9.16
CA ASP A 558 17.71 6.64 9.73
C ASP A 558 18.45 7.33 10.89
N LYS A 559 19.52 6.73 11.40
CA LYS A 559 20.30 7.29 12.53
C LYS A 559 21.06 8.59 12.18
N ILE A 560 21.18 8.92 10.91
CA ILE A 560 21.92 10.07 10.39
C ILE A 560 20.95 11.24 10.16
N GLY A 561 19.75 10.97 9.65
CA GLY A 561 18.75 12.00 9.36
C GLY A 561 17.65 11.49 8.43
N ILE A 562 17.03 12.44 7.72
CA ILE A 562 15.94 12.17 6.76
C ILE A 562 16.45 12.25 5.31
N GLN A 563 15.89 11.43 4.45
CA GLN A 563 16.13 11.46 2.99
C GLN A 563 14.84 11.09 2.27
N VAL A 564 14.62 11.61 1.07
CA VAL A 564 13.51 11.16 0.21
C VAL A 564 13.71 9.70 -0.16
N ASP A 565 12.62 8.91 -0.08
CA ASP A 565 12.63 7.45 -0.28
C ASP A 565 12.16 7.12 -1.71
N LYS A 566 13.10 6.84 -2.60
CA LYS A 566 12.81 6.44 -3.99
C LYS A 566 12.12 5.08 -4.08
N ASP A 567 12.41 4.15 -3.17
CA ASP A 567 11.89 2.77 -3.22
C ASP A 567 10.40 2.69 -2.87
N LYS A 568 9.89 3.65 -2.09
CA LYS A 568 8.48 3.71 -1.67
C LYS A 568 7.62 4.66 -2.48
N ALA A 569 8.22 5.47 -3.36
CA ALA A 569 7.47 6.36 -4.22
C ALA A 569 6.78 5.54 -5.34
N THR A 570 5.46 5.44 -5.29
CA THR A 570 4.66 4.78 -6.34
C THR A 570 4.46 5.64 -7.57
N LEU A 571 4.83 6.90 -7.50
CA LEU A 571 4.73 7.89 -8.58
C LEU A 571 6.02 8.70 -8.64
N LYS A 572 6.28 9.29 -9.80
CA LYS A 572 7.51 10.02 -10.12
C LYS A 572 7.82 11.13 -9.12
N ILE A 573 9.03 11.11 -8.57
CA ILE A 573 9.55 12.12 -7.63
C ILE A 573 10.85 12.77 -8.15
N ASP A 574 11.21 12.49 -9.40
CA ASP A 574 12.45 12.94 -10.03
C ASP A 574 12.67 14.45 -9.89
N VAL A 575 11.59 15.24 -9.95
CA VAL A 575 11.61 16.69 -9.68
C VAL A 575 12.08 17.01 -8.28
N VAL A 576 11.66 16.23 -7.26
CA VAL A 576 12.05 16.48 -5.86
C VAL A 576 13.53 16.20 -5.66
N ASP A 577 14.05 15.13 -6.26
CA ASP A 577 15.47 14.80 -6.19
C ASP A 577 16.32 15.87 -6.86
N ALA A 578 15.92 16.34 -8.06
CA ALA A 578 16.59 17.44 -8.74
C ALA A 578 16.56 18.75 -7.90
N LEU A 579 15.43 19.06 -7.25
CA LEU A 579 15.34 20.23 -6.38
C LEU A 579 16.22 20.09 -5.12
N ILE A 580 16.35 18.91 -4.54
CA ILE A 580 17.23 18.63 -3.41
C ILE A 580 18.69 18.77 -3.82
N ASP A 581 19.08 18.28 -5.01
CA ASP A 581 20.43 18.44 -5.55
C ASP A 581 20.78 19.92 -5.81
N ALA A 582 19.83 20.74 -6.28
CA ALA A 582 20.00 22.19 -6.38
C ALA A 582 20.11 22.84 -5.00
N MET A 583 19.26 22.40 -4.05
CA MET A 583 19.24 22.94 -2.68
C MET A 583 20.51 22.62 -1.89
N TYR A 584 21.28 21.62 -2.29
CA TYR A 584 22.54 21.20 -1.67
C TYR A 584 23.52 22.35 -1.46
N LYS A 585 23.49 23.36 -2.34
CA LYS A 585 24.28 24.60 -2.21
C LYS A 585 23.42 25.84 -2.05
N ALA A 586 22.18 25.84 -2.55
CA ALA A 586 21.30 26.99 -2.45
C ALA A 586 20.92 27.33 -0.99
N MET A 587 20.91 26.33 -0.09
CA MET A 587 20.59 26.54 1.32
C MET A 587 21.56 27.50 2.01
N ASP A 588 22.82 27.52 1.59
CA ASP A 588 23.90 28.35 2.17
C ASP A 588 23.97 29.76 1.55
N HIS A 589 23.13 30.09 0.55
CA HIS A 589 23.23 31.32 -0.23
C HIS A 589 23.22 32.61 0.61
N PHE A 590 22.40 32.66 1.65
CA PHE A 590 22.25 33.81 2.53
C PHE A 590 23.02 33.70 3.85
N GLU A 591 23.81 32.62 4.03
CA GLU A 591 24.60 32.46 5.24
C GLU A 591 25.83 33.37 5.19
N ASP A 592 25.87 34.33 6.12
CA ASP A 592 27.04 35.17 6.35
C ASP A 592 27.94 34.53 7.40
N TYR A 593 28.95 33.76 6.93
CA TYR A 593 29.94 33.12 7.81
C TYR A 593 30.99 34.14 8.33
N GLY A 594 30.72 35.46 8.29
CA GLY A 594 31.66 36.51 8.63
C GLY A 594 32.72 36.76 7.54
N LEU A 595 32.64 36.04 6.40
CA LEU A 595 33.54 36.22 5.26
C LEU A 595 33.19 37.48 4.45
N THR A 596 31.95 37.94 4.50
CA THR A 596 31.50 39.16 3.83
C THR A 596 32.05 40.44 4.48
N ASN A 597 32.46 40.36 5.75
CA ASN A 597 33.14 41.47 6.46
C ASN A 597 34.66 41.34 6.48
N ASP A 598 35.23 40.31 5.85
CA ASP A 598 36.67 40.19 5.69
C ASP A 598 37.13 41.11 4.55
N LYS A 599 37.94 42.08 4.91
CA LYS A 599 38.52 43.06 3.97
C LYS A 599 39.27 42.39 2.81
N SER A 600 39.81 41.18 2.99
CA SER A 600 40.46 40.42 1.92
C SER A 600 39.48 39.99 0.83
N THR A 601 38.28 39.53 1.22
CA THR A 601 37.20 39.12 0.29
C THR A 601 36.56 40.30 -0.43
N GLU A 602 36.56 41.46 0.21
CA GLU A 602 36.10 42.73 -0.39
C GLU A 602 37.04 43.17 -1.52
N VAL A 603 38.35 43.02 -1.31
CA VAL A 603 39.37 43.31 -2.33
C VAL A 603 39.28 42.38 -3.53
N ASP A 604 39.04 41.09 -3.32
CA ASP A 604 38.90 40.11 -4.41
C ASP A 604 37.68 40.36 -5.32
N ARG A 605 36.69 41.11 -4.84
CA ARG A 605 35.47 41.49 -5.59
C ARG A 605 35.58 42.86 -6.25
N MET A 606 36.63 43.62 -5.97
CA MET A 606 36.82 44.98 -6.50
C MET A 606 37.34 44.96 -7.95
N THR A 607 36.85 45.85 -8.76
CA THR A 607 37.48 46.16 -10.06
C THR A 607 38.82 46.86 -9.82
N GLU A 608 39.71 46.82 -10.83
CA GLU A 608 41.01 47.52 -10.73
C GLU A 608 40.86 48.99 -10.30
N ASP A 609 39.88 49.72 -10.81
CA ASP A 609 39.59 51.10 -10.44
C ASP A 609 39.14 51.24 -8.98
N GLN A 610 38.30 50.32 -8.50
CA GLN A 610 37.84 50.31 -7.11
C GLN A 610 38.99 49.98 -6.15
N VAL A 611 39.88 49.07 -6.53
CA VAL A 611 41.07 48.72 -5.74
C VAL A 611 41.99 49.95 -5.67
N LEU A 612 42.24 50.64 -6.77
CA LEU A 612 43.06 51.87 -6.79
C LEU A 612 42.45 53.03 -5.98
N ASP A 613 41.12 53.20 -6.02
CA ASP A 613 40.43 54.22 -5.22
C ASP A 613 40.43 53.85 -3.73
N TRP A 614 40.33 52.56 -3.37
CA TRP A 614 40.45 52.08 -2.00
C TRP A 614 41.84 52.41 -1.40
N PHE A 615 42.91 52.21 -2.16
CA PHE A 615 44.28 52.61 -1.73
C PHE A 615 44.48 54.13 -1.59
N LYS A 616 43.68 54.95 -2.26
CA LYS A 616 43.70 56.40 -2.14
C LYS A 616 42.89 56.91 -0.97
N ASN A 617 42.08 56.08 -0.32
CA ASN A 617 41.21 56.49 0.79
C ASN A 617 42.02 56.57 2.09
N PRO A 618 42.09 57.73 2.75
CA PRO A 618 42.82 57.91 4.02
C PRO A 618 42.29 57.05 5.17
N GLU A 619 41.03 56.60 5.08
CA GLU A 619 40.37 55.73 6.09
C GLU A 619 40.66 54.25 5.89
N SER A 620 41.37 53.83 4.86
CA SER A 620 41.69 52.42 4.59
C SER A 620 42.65 51.79 5.63
N GLY A 621 43.20 52.56 6.56
CA GLY A 621 44.08 52.11 7.63
C GLY A 621 45.51 51.74 7.19
N LEU A 622 45.90 52.09 5.96
CA LEU A 622 47.21 51.84 5.38
C LEU A 622 48.13 53.05 5.33
N LEU A 623 47.69 54.17 5.88
CA LEU A 623 48.52 55.43 6.10
C LEU A 623 48.63 55.72 7.57
#